data_829d222ad5df1fcc2ae6aa7fa3c84b0e
#
_entry.id   829d222ad5df1fcc2ae6aa7fa3c84b0e
#
_cell.length_a   1.000
_cell.length_b   1.000
_cell.length_c   1.000
_cell.angle_alpha   90.00
_cell.angle_beta   90.00
_cell.angle_gamma   90.00
#
_symmetry.space_group_name_H-M   'P 1'
#
loop_
_entity.id
_entity.type
_entity.pdbx_description
1 polymer ?
#
loop_
_entity_poly.entity_id
_entity_poly.type
_entity_poly.pdbx_seq_one_letter_code
_entity_poly.pdbx_strand_id
1 'polypeptide(L)'
;LKDSIRAFIDTLIQEKGNRLIIFIDELDRCKPDYAIRLLERIKHYFDDERITFVFSVNLTQLQWTVKGYYGSSFDATGYLEKFFDFFFTVPRVDSVRFLWNSMNLDTDSVTGQMCVAIIKQFNFSMRQMERYIRVMKIIEMGNACENARSRRDKATAFVGEFVIPLLIGLQMHDLDMYHNFRIGKDPTPLVNILASIDAPECKFLLCGEETFVADKNMSPMPGGTHVIKKDRVIEVYNAIFSKTGEVDVGQMTFSDRTREYLYEMESILIPDGNFDFE
;
A
#
# COMPACT_ATOMS: atom_id res chain seq x y z
N LEU A 1 -8.67 47.19 9.80
CA LEU A 1 -8.56 45.82 9.27
C LEU A 1 -9.65 44.91 9.84
N LYS A 2 -9.86 44.83 11.20
CA LYS A 2 -10.93 44.02 11.81
C LYS A 2 -12.32 44.44 11.28
N ASP A 3 -12.59 45.73 11.22
CA ASP A 3 -13.88 46.26 10.76
C ASP A 3 -14.11 45.96 9.27
N SER A 4 -13.06 46.03 8.45
CA SER A 4 -13.13 45.68 7.03
C SER A 4 -13.39 44.18 6.81
N ILE A 5 -12.81 43.31 7.64
CA ILE A 5 -13.05 41.88 7.62
C ILE A 5 -14.47 41.56 8.05
N ARG A 6 -14.97 42.19 9.13
CA ARG A 6 -16.35 42.03 9.58
C ARG A 6 -17.37 42.46 8.51
N ALA A 7 -17.16 43.65 7.92
CA ALA A 7 -18.04 44.11 6.84
C ALA A 7 -18.06 43.15 5.63
N PHE A 8 -16.91 42.60 5.26
CA PHE A 8 -16.82 41.59 4.19
C PHE A 8 -17.58 40.30 4.58
N ILE A 9 -17.42 39.82 5.82
CA ILE A 9 -18.12 38.65 6.32
C ILE A 9 -19.61 38.88 6.36
N ASP A 10 -20.06 40.05 6.84
CA ASP A 10 -21.47 40.45 6.89
C ASP A 10 -22.07 40.39 5.46
N THR A 11 -21.39 40.91 4.48
CA THR A 11 -21.85 40.86 3.08
C THR A 11 -21.96 39.43 2.57
N LEU A 12 -20.97 38.59 2.83
CA LEU A 12 -20.97 37.17 2.38
C LEU A 12 -22.11 36.38 3.06
N ILE A 13 -22.31 36.58 4.35
CA ILE A 13 -23.31 35.85 5.11
C ILE A 13 -24.71 36.30 4.73
N GLN A 14 -24.95 37.61 4.57
CA GLN A 14 -26.27 38.16 4.17
C GLN A 14 -26.69 37.67 2.78
N GLU A 15 -25.75 37.49 1.86
CA GLU A 15 -26.08 37.07 0.50
C GLU A 15 -26.24 35.54 0.34
N LYS A 16 -25.57 34.72 1.14
CA LYS A 16 -25.39 33.27 0.84
C LYS A 16 -25.69 32.30 2.00
N GLY A 17 -25.89 32.76 3.24
CA GLY A 17 -26.16 31.88 4.36
C GLY A 17 -25.89 32.47 5.73
N ASN A 18 -26.11 31.67 6.78
CA ASN A 18 -26.02 32.14 8.19
C ASN A 18 -24.63 31.88 8.82
N ARG A 19 -23.76 31.11 8.18
CA ARG A 19 -22.43 30.74 8.69
C ARG A 19 -21.44 30.59 7.55
N LEU A 20 -20.18 30.92 7.84
CA LEU A 20 -19.04 30.73 6.95
C LEU A 20 -18.17 29.59 7.49
N ILE A 21 -17.96 28.56 6.70
CA ILE A 21 -17.03 27.46 7.03
C ILE A 21 -15.82 27.58 6.12
N ILE A 22 -14.63 27.67 6.72
CA ILE A 22 -13.36 27.83 6.01
C ILE A 22 -12.55 26.57 6.24
N PHE A 23 -12.26 25.84 5.17
CA PHE A 23 -11.38 24.67 5.20
C PHE A 23 -9.96 25.09 4.91
N ILE A 24 -9.03 24.68 5.76
CA ILE A 24 -7.59 24.88 5.60
C ILE A 24 -6.93 23.51 5.62
N ASP A 25 -6.36 23.12 4.47
CA ASP A 25 -5.71 21.85 4.28
C ASP A 25 -4.18 22.00 4.25
N GLU A 26 -3.47 20.94 4.68
CA GLU A 26 -2.01 20.79 4.58
C GLU A 26 -1.18 21.92 5.25
N LEU A 27 -1.71 22.55 6.31
CA LEU A 27 -0.97 23.59 7.05
C LEU A 27 0.35 23.06 7.66
N ASP A 28 0.37 21.79 8.00
CA ASP A 28 1.55 21.07 8.51
C ASP A 28 2.70 20.95 7.51
N ARG A 29 2.43 21.16 6.20
CA ARG A 29 3.44 21.14 5.13
C ARG A 29 3.96 22.53 4.75
N CYS A 30 3.38 23.56 5.34
CA CYS A 30 3.82 24.92 5.10
C CYS A 30 5.13 25.25 5.83
N LYS A 31 5.80 26.33 5.39
CA LYS A 31 6.95 26.86 6.14
C LYS A 31 6.52 27.21 7.57
N PRO A 32 7.36 26.90 8.59
CA PRO A 32 7.01 27.09 9.99
C PRO A 32 6.49 28.50 10.31
N ASP A 33 7.16 29.54 9.85
CA ASP A 33 6.76 30.92 10.10
C ASP A 33 5.40 31.27 9.48
N TYR A 34 5.10 30.73 8.29
CA TYR A 34 3.80 30.92 7.65
C TYR A 34 2.67 30.24 8.43
N ALA A 35 2.87 28.97 8.81
CA ALA A 35 1.87 28.22 9.55
C ALA A 35 1.50 28.89 10.88
N ILE A 36 2.51 29.32 11.63
CA ILE A 36 2.32 30.01 12.92
C ILE A 36 1.62 31.35 12.73
N ARG A 37 2.09 32.17 11.81
CA ARG A 37 1.45 33.47 11.53
C ARG A 37 0.01 33.33 11.07
N LEU A 38 -0.31 32.28 10.31
CA LEU A 38 -1.67 32.03 9.90
C LEU A 38 -2.57 31.70 11.09
N LEU A 39 -2.15 30.79 11.96
CA LEU A 39 -2.88 30.43 13.19
C LEU A 39 -3.10 31.66 14.08
N GLU A 40 -2.07 32.46 14.32
CA GLU A 40 -2.15 33.67 15.11
C GLU A 40 -3.10 34.70 14.49
N ARG A 41 -3.06 34.89 13.16
CA ARG A 41 -3.96 35.79 12.45
C ARG A 41 -5.40 35.35 12.55
N ILE A 42 -5.67 34.06 12.39
CA ILE A 42 -7.02 33.49 12.53
C ILE A 42 -7.55 33.82 13.92
N LYS A 43 -6.80 33.53 14.96
CA LYS A 43 -7.21 33.81 16.34
C LYS A 43 -7.43 35.29 16.62
N HIS A 44 -6.64 36.18 16.05
CA HIS A 44 -6.72 37.61 16.34
C HIS A 44 -7.72 38.38 15.50
N TYR A 45 -7.99 37.95 14.28
CA TYR A 45 -8.79 38.71 13.31
C TYR A 45 -10.16 38.10 13.03
N PHE A 46 -10.35 36.81 13.25
CA PHE A 46 -11.58 36.09 12.91
C PHE A 46 -12.31 35.58 14.16
N ASP A 47 -12.37 36.41 15.19
CA ASP A 47 -13.14 36.16 16.40
C ASP A 47 -14.61 36.52 16.14
N ASP A 48 -15.32 35.71 15.35
CA ASP A 48 -16.71 35.85 14.99
C ASP A 48 -17.37 34.46 15.03
N GLU A 49 -18.40 34.31 15.89
CA GLU A 49 -19.12 33.05 16.12
C GLU A 49 -19.78 32.45 14.87
N ARG A 50 -19.92 33.25 13.80
CA ARG A 50 -20.48 32.82 12.53
C ARG A 50 -19.44 32.15 11.62
N ILE A 51 -18.14 32.18 12.00
CA ILE A 51 -17.06 31.58 11.23
C ILE A 51 -16.59 30.32 11.93
N THR A 52 -16.48 29.26 11.18
CA THR A 52 -15.88 27.99 11.63
C THR A 52 -14.71 27.66 10.74
N PHE A 53 -13.53 27.46 11.35
CA PHE A 53 -12.35 26.96 10.65
C PHE A 53 -12.25 25.45 10.83
N VAL A 54 -12.03 24.73 9.73
CA VAL A 54 -11.80 23.31 9.72
C VAL A 54 -10.38 23.08 9.17
N PHE A 55 -9.51 22.56 10.01
CA PHE A 55 -8.12 22.25 9.63
C PHE A 55 -7.98 20.76 9.34
N SER A 56 -7.55 20.43 8.13
CA SER A 56 -7.14 19.08 7.76
C SER A 56 -5.62 19.01 7.81
N VAL A 57 -5.09 18.48 8.90
CA VAL A 57 -3.64 18.51 9.20
C VAL A 57 -3.17 17.22 9.85
N ASN A 58 -1.90 16.90 9.65
CA ASN A 58 -1.21 15.95 10.51
C ASN A 58 -0.73 16.67 11.77
N LEU A 59 -1.44 16.47 12.88
CA LEU A 59 -1.16 17.17 14.14
C LEU A 59 0.27 16.95 14.62
N THR A 60 0.81 15.74 14.47
CA THR A 60 2.19 15.43 14.85
C THR A 60 3.20 16.26 14.02
N GLN A 61 2.99 16.37 12.71
CA GLN A 61 3.84 17.19 11.85
C GLN A 61 3.69 18.67 12.17
N LEU A 62 2.46 19.13 12.46
CA LEU A 62 2.24 20.52 12.86
C LEU A 62 2.94 20.85 14.19
N GLN A 63 2.97 19.91 15.15
CA GLN A 63 3.78 20.07 16.38
C GLN A 63 5.27 20.21 16.09
N TRP A 64 5.81 19.40 15.15
CA TRP A 64 7.20 19.55 14.71
C TRP A 64 7.45 20.91 14.03
N THR A 65 6.50 21.37 13.22
CA THR A 65 6.54 22.71 12.60
C THR A 65 6.63 23.81 13.65
N VAL A 66 5.82 23.73 14.71
CA VAL A 66 5.86 24.69 15.85
C VAL A 66 7.18 24.62 16.59
N LYS A 67 7.69 23.41 16.87
CA LYS A 67 9.01 23.24 17.51
C LYS A 67 10.15 23.73 16.62
N GLY A 68 10.03 23.61 15.32
CA GLY A 68 11.01 24.16 14.37
C GLY A 68 11.10 25.69 14.41
N TYR A 69 9.99 26.36 14.76
CA TYR A 69 9.94 27.82 14.87
C TYR A 69 10.40 28.35 16.24
N TYR A 70 9.90 27.75 17.33
CA TYR A 70 10.14 28.23 18.70
C TYR A 70 11.29 27.52 19.42
N GLY A 71 11.79 26.41 18.85
CA GLY A 71 12.84 25.57 19.46
C GLY A 71 12.30 24.23 19.96
N SER A 72 13.19 23.22 20.00
CA SER A 72 12.83 21.82 20.28
C SER A 72 12.22 21.58 21.66
N SER A 73 12.52 22.42 22.64
CA SER A 73 11.99 22.33 24.02
C SER A 73 10.63 23.02 24.20
N PHE A 74 10.11 23.68 23.16
CA PHE A 74 8.84 24.40 23.23
C PHE A 74 7.65 23.45 23.35
N ASP A 75 6.70 23.78 24.22
CA ASP A 75 5.44 23.04 24.34
C ASP A 75 4.50 23.32 23.16
N ALA A 76 4.71 22.59 22.07
CA ALA A 76 3.91 22.72 20.87
C ALA A 76 2.47 22.23 21.06
N THR A 77 2.25 21.25 21.95
CA THR A 77 0.90 20.72 22.22
C THR A 77 0.04 21.77 22.91
N GLY A 78 0.49 22.30 24.04
CA GLY A 78 -0.21 23.34 24.75
C GLY A 78 -0.35 24.65 23.94
N TYR A 79 0.56 24.90 23.00
CA TYR A 79 0.42 26.01 22.07
C TYR A 79 -0.73 25.79 21.09
N LEU A 80 -0.81 24.61 20.46
CA LEU A 80 -1.83 24.29 19.45
C LEU A 80 -3.24 24.15 20.05
N GLU A 81 -3.37 23.69 21.28
CA GLU A 81 -4.63 23.64 22.02
C GLU A 81 -5.34 25.01 22.12
N LYS A 82 -4.59 26.10 21.99
CA LYS A 82 -5.17 27.45 21.99
C LYS A 82 -5.91 27.82 20.70
N PHE A 83 -5.75 27.03 19.64
CA PHE A 83 -6.30 27.32 18.31
C PHE A 83 -7.39 26.34 17.91
N PHE A 84 -7.51 25.19 18.58
CA PHE A 84 -8.44 24.14 18.22
C PHE A 84 -9.37 23.80 19.38
N ASP A 85 -10.66 24.00 19.19
CA ASP A 85 -11.69 23.66 20.17
C ASP A 85 -12.01 22.17 20.17
N PHE A 86 -11.92 21.51 18.99
CA PHE A 86 -12.26 20.11 18.81
C PHE A 86 -11.25 19.42 17.88
N PHE A 87 -10.97 18.15 18.18
CA PHE A 87 -10.15 17.27 17.35
C PHE A 87 -10.98 16.06 16.90
N PHE A 88 -10.96 15.81 15.61
CA PHE A 88 -11.55 14.62 15.03
C PHE A 88 -10.47 13.82 14.31
N THR A 89 -10.35 12.56 14.66
CA THR A 89 -9.46 11.65 13.91
C THR A 89 -10.26 10.93 12.84
N VAL A 90 -9.83 11.03 11.60
CA VAL A 90 -10.42 10.26 10.50
C VAL A 90 -10.17 8.77 10.80
N PRO A 91 -11.22 7.94 10.87
CA PRO A 91 -11.06 6.52 11.15
C PRO A 91 -10.24 5.85 10.05
N ARG A 92 -9.47 4.83 10.44
CA ARG A 92 -8.76 4.01 9.45
C ARG A 92 -9.77 3.30 8.56
N VAL A 93 -9.55 3.39 7.26
CA VAL A 93 -10.39 2.68 6.28
C VAL A 93 -10.05 1.20 6.33
N ASP A 94 -11.08 0.35 6.29
CA ASP A 94 -10.89 -1.06 6.01
C ASP A 94 -10.35 -1.22 4.58
N SER A 95 -9.10 -1.66 4.48
CA SER A 95 -8.40 -1.79 3.20
C SER A 95 -9.12 -2.74 2.24
N VAL A 96 -9.70 -3.84 2.74
CA VAL A 96 -10.42 -4.81 1.91
C VAL A 96 -11.67 -4.18 1.32
N ARG A 97 -12.47 -3.52 2.16
CA ARG A 97 -13.69 -2.85 1.73
C ARG A 97 -13.41 -1.69 0.76
N PHE A 98 -12.31 -0.96 0.99
CA PHE A 98 -11.88 0.10 0.08
C PHE A 98 -11.48 -0.46 -1.29
N LEU A 99 -10.67 -1.52 -1.31
CA LEU A 99 -10.21 -2.16 -2.54
C LEU A 99 -11.37 -2.72 -3.35
N TRP A 100 -12.32 -3.39 -2.70
CA TRP A 100 -13.52 -3.89 -3.35
C TRP A 100 -14.37 -2.76 -3.94
N ASN A 101 -14.76 -1.78 -3.12
CA ASN A 101 -15.73 -0.77 -3.52
C ASN A 101 -15.15 0.32 -4.44
N SER A 102 -13.93 0.77 -4.15
CA SER A 102 -13.34 1.94 -4.81
C SER A 102 -12.40 1.58 -5.95
N MET A 103 -11.72 0.44 -5.83
CA MET A 103 -10.72 0.02 -6.82
C MET A 103 -11.21 -1.13 -7.71
N ASN A 104 -12.43 -1.64 -7.46
CA ASN A 104 -13.01 -2.77 -8.21
C ASN A 104 -12.04 -3.97 -8.31
N LEU A 105 -11.41 -4.32 -7.18
CA LEU A 105 -10.53 -5.46 -7.07
C LEU A 105 -11.34 -6.67 -6.59
N ASP A 106 -11.29 -7.76 -7.35
CA ASP A 106 -11.83 -9.04 -6.90
C ASP A 106 -10.92 -9.62 -5.80
N THR A 107 -11.31 -9.42 -4.54
CA THR A 107 -10.55 -9.86 -3.37
C THR A 107 -10.62 -11.37 -3.14
N ASP A 108 -11.52 -12.08 -3.81
CA ASP A 108 -11.67 -13.53 -3.70
C ASP A 108 -10.76 -14.27 -4.69
N SER A 109 -10.29 -13.58 -5.74
CA SER A 109 -9.29 -14.12 -6.66
C SER A 109 -7.93 -14.29 -5.96
N VAL A 110 -7.09 -15.22 -6.47
CA VAL A 110 -5.74 -15.45 -5.94
C VAL A 110 -4.90 -14.15 -5.94
N THR A 111 -4.91 -13.42 -7.06
CA THR A 111 -4.23 -12.13 -7.18
C THR A 111 -4.77 -11.10 -6.18
N GLY A 112 -6.10 -11.07 -6.00
CA GLY A 112 -6.73 -10.18 -5.03
C GLY A 112 -6.34 -10.49 -3.59
N GLN A 113 -6.31 -11.76 -3.21
CA GLN A 113 -5.83 -12.20 -1.89
C GLN A 113 -4.37 -11.81 -1.66
N MET A 114 -3.51 -11.99 -2.68
CA MET A 114 -2.11 -11.54 -2.64
C MET A 114 -2.02 -10.03 -2.42
N CYS A 115 -2.76 -9.23 -3.18
CA CYS A 115 -2.78 -7.78 -3.03
C CYS A 115 -3.21 -7.36 -1.63
N VAL A 116 -4.26 -7.96 -1.09
CA VAL A 116 -4.75 -7.68 0.27
C VAL A 116 -3.71 -8.05 1.33
N ALA A 117 -3.07 -9.22 1.20
CA ALA A 117 -2.05 -9.67 2.12
C ALA A 117 -0.83 -8.73 2.15
N ILE A 118 -0.35 -8.34 0.98
CA ILE A 118 0.79 -7.41 0.81
C ILE A 118 0.46 -6.04 1.41
N ILE A 119 -0.71 -5.49 1.11
CA ILE A 119 -1.19 -4.20 1.63
C ILE A 119 -1.25 -4.21 3.16
N LYS A 120 -1.76 -5.30 3.74
CA LYS A 120 -1.84 -5.47 5.21
C LYS A 120 -0.46 -5.65 5.84
N GLN A 121 0.38 -6.50 5.27
CA GLN A 121 1.70 -6.79 5.81
C GLN A 121 2.60 -5.56 5.84
N PHE A 122 2.58 -4.76 4.77
CA PHE A 122 3.39 -3.54 4.65
C PHE A 122 2.66 -2.29 5.17
N ASN A 123 1.45 -2.44 5.70
CA ASN A 123 0.65 -1.34 6.27
C ASN A 123 0.56 -0.13 5.33
N PHE A 124 0.21 -0.37 4.08
CA PHE A 124 0.13 0.67 3.06
C PHE A 124 -0.89 1.76 3.43
N SER A 125 -0.51 3.02 3.24
CA SER A 125 -1.43 4.15 3.26
C SER A 125 -2.40 4.06 2.07
N MET A 126 -3.53 4.78 2.15
CA MET A 126 -4.52 4.84 1.05
C MET A 126 -3.88 5.19 -0.30
N ARG A 127 -2.97 6.17 -0.31
CA ARG A 127 -2.26 6.59 -1.53
C ARG A 127 -1.35 5.49 -2.08
N GLN A 128 -0.68 4.74 -1.20
CA GLN A 128 0.13 3.59 -1.60
C GLN A 128 -0.75 2.44 -2.11
N MET A 129 -1.90 2.16 -1.46
CA MET A 129 -2.86 1.16 -1.95
C MET A 129 -3.32 1.48 -3.36
N GLU A 130 -3.77 2.72 -3.61
CA GLU A 130 -4.21 3.14 -4.95
C GLU A 130 -3.10 2.99 -5.99
N ARG A 131 -1.90 3.43 -5.67
CA ARG A 131 -0.75 3.30 -6.56
C ARG A 131 -0.44 1.83 -6.84
N TYR A 132 -0.40 1.00 -5.81
CA TYR A 132 -0.13 -0.43 -5.92
C TYR A 132 -1.15 -1.13 -6.84
N ILE A 133 -2.44 -0.93 -6.60
CA ILE A 133 -3.50 -1.54 -7.41
C ILE A 133 -3.50 -1.04 -8.86
N ARG A 134 -3.19 0.24 -9.09
CA ARG A 134 -3.04 0.77 -10.46
C ARG A 134 -1.93 0.04 -11.21
N VAL A 135 -0.79 -0.16 -10.57
CA VAL A 135 0.35 -0.90 -11.16
C VAL A 135 -0.06 -2.33 -11.44
N MET A 136 -0.71 -3.02 -10.50
CA MET A 136 -1.21 -4.39 -10.71
C MET A 136 -2.16 -4.49 -11.91
N LYS A 137 -3.08 -3.54 -12.07
CA LYS A 137 -3.99 -3.50 -13.22
C LYS A 137 -3.27 -3.31 -14.56
N ILE A 138 -2.23 -2.49 -14.60
CA ILE A 138 -1.41 -2.32 -15.80
C ILE A 138 -0.77 -3.65 -16.21
N ILE A 139 -0.22 -4.39 -15.25
CA ILE A 139 0.37 -5.71 -15.49
C ILE A 139 -0.68 -6.72 -15.97
N GLU A 140 -1.85 -6.73 -15.33
CA GLU A 140 -2.95 -7.62 -15.76
C GLU A 140 -3.40 -7.31 -17.19
N MET A 141 -3.48 -6.04 -17.56
CA MET A 141 -3.82 -5.62 -18.93
C MET A 141 -2.73 -6.03 -19.94
N GLY A 142 -1.46 -5.84 -19.62
CA GLY A 142 -0.33 -6.30 -20.43
C GLY A 142 -0.38 -7.83 -20.63
N ASN A 143 -0.64 -8.56 -19.57
CA ASN A 143 -0.80 -10.01 -19.60
C ASN A 143 -2.03 -10.50 -20.39
N ALA A 144 -3.10 -9.71 -20.47
CA ALA A 144 -4.31 -10.05 -21.22
C ALA A 144 -4.14 -9.87 -22.75
N CYS A 145 -3.32 -8.89 -23.17
CA CYS A 145 -3.03 -8.67 -24.59
C CYS A 145 -2.23 -9.81 -25.24
N GLU A 146 -1.42 -10.49 -24.48
CA GLU A 146 -0.71 -11.68 -24.96
C GLU A 146 -1.57 -12.91 -24.74
N ASN A 147 -2.51 -13.33 -25.40
CA ASN A 147 -3.28 -14.61 -25.35
C ASN A 147 -2.67 -15.76 -24.49
N ALA A 148 -2.02 -15.44 -23.41
CA ALA A 148 -0.96 -16.19 -22.74
C ALA A 148 -1.43 -16.95 -21.48
N ARG A 149 -2.60 -16.59 -20.90
CA ARG A 149 -3.08 -17.31 -19.70
C ARG A 149 -3.31 -18.81 -19.97
N SER A 150 -3.71 -19.18 -21.18
CA SER A 150 -3.99 -20.57 -21.54
C SER A 150 -2.74 -21.42 -21.89
N ARG A 151 -1.56 -20.80 -22.00
CA ARG A 151 -0.31 -21.46 -22.42
C ARG A 151 0.86 -21.30 -21.46
N ARG A 152 0.66 -20.67 -20.30
CA ARG A 152 1.74 -20.54 -19.31
C ARG A 152 1.95 -21.86 -18.61
N ASP A 153 3.22 -22.24 -18.50
CA ASP A 153 3.62 -23.29 -17.58
C ASP A 153 3.32 -22.87 -16.11
N LYS A 154 3.24 -23.87 -15.23
CA LYS A 154 2.88 -23.66 -13.82
C LYS A 154 3.88 -22.73 -13.10
N ALA A 155 5.15 -22.75 -13.46
CA ALA A 155 6.18 -21.92 -12.85
C ALA A 155 6.00 -20.44 -13.25
N THR A 156 5.76 -20.16 -14.53
CA THR A 156 5.47 -18.80 -15.01
C THR A 156 4.17 -18.24 -14.42
N ALA A 157 3.13 -19.09 -14.28
CA ALA A 157 1.89 -18.69 -13.60
C ALA A 157 2.15 -18.35 -12.13
N PHE A 158 2.92 -19.17 -11.41
CA PHE A 158 3.30 -18.91 -10.02
C PHE A 158 4.07 -17.59 -9.87
N VAL A 159 5.04 -17.32 -10.73
CA VAL A 159 5.78 -16.06 -10.72
C VAL A 159 4.84 -14.87 -10.94
N GLY A 160 3.92 -14.96 -11.90
CA GLY A 160 2.97 -13.89 -12.21
C GLY A 160 1.96 -13.61 -11.09
N GLU A 161 1.48 -14.64 -10.42
CA GLU A 161 0.43 -14.53 -9.39
C GLU A 161 0.96 -14.23 -7.99
N PHE A 162 2.19 -14.68 -7.67
CA PHE A 162 2.72 -14.58 -6.31
C PHE A 162 3.99 -13.72 -6.21
N VAL A 163 4.91 -13.84 -7.15
CA VAL A 163 6.22 -13.17 -7.04
C VAL A 163 6.17 -11.73 -7.52
N ILE A 164 5.58 -11.48 -8.68
CA ILE A 164 5.47 -10.13 -9.24
C ILE A 164 4.68 -9.18 -8.32
N PRO A 165 3.49 -9.54 -7.79
CA PRO A 165 2.79 -8.69 -6.83
C PRO A 165 3.64 -8.35 -5.60
N LEU A 166 4.40 -9.34 -5.10
CA LEU A 166 5.28 -9.13 -3.94
C LEU A 166 6.44 -8.19 -4.27
N LEU A 167 7.09 -8.34 -5.42
CA LEU A 167 8.18 -7.45 -5.85
C LEU A 167 7.72 -5.99 -5.93
N ILE A 168 6.54 -5.75 -6.50
CA ILE A 168 5.95 -4.40 -6.55
C ILE A 168 5.69 -3.87 -5.15
N GLY A 169 5.13 -4.72 -4.27
CA GLY A 169 4.88 -4.35 -2.88
C GLY A 169 6.15 -3.98 -2.12
N LEU A 170 7.21 -4.78 -2.28
CA LEU A 170 8.52 -4.53 -1.68
C LEU A 170 9.14 -3.23 -2.19
N GLN A 171 9.13 -3.00 -3.51
CA GLN A 171 9.65 -1.78 -4.11
C GLN A 171 8.97 -0.52 -3.57
N MET A 172 7.67 -0.59 -3.27
CA MET A 172 6.92 0.53 -2.73
C MET A 172 7.09 0.70 -1.22
N HIS A 173 7.48 -0.36 -0.52
CA HIS A 173 7.65 -0.38 0.93
C HIS A 173 9.06 -0.03 1.34
N ASP A 174 10.05 -0.77 0.82
CA ASP A 174 11.45 -0.69 1.22
C ASP A 174 12.36 -1.20 0.09
N LEU A 175 13.21 -0.31 -0.44
CA LEU A 175 14.10 -0.62 -1.56
C LEU A 175 15.21 -1.61 -1.19
N ASP A 176 15.67 -1.63 0.06
CA ASP A 176 16.68 -2.58 0.51
C ASP A 176 16.12 -3.98 0.61
N MET A 177 14.88 -4.12 1.14
CA MET A 177 14.15 -5.39 1.13
C MET A 177 13.89 -5.88 -0.29
N TYR A 178 13.46 -4.99 -1.19
CA TYR A 178 13.26 -5.30 -2.61
C TYR A 178 14.55 -5.80 -3.24
N HIS A 179 15.66 -5.08 -3.05
CA HIS A 179 16.96 -5.46 -3.62
C HIS A 179 17.43 -6.82 -3.10
N ASN A 180 17.39 -7.06 -1.78
CA ASN A 180 17.81 -8.34 -1.21
C ASN A 180 16.94 -9.50 -1.69
N PHE A 181 15.63 -9.29 -1.84
CA PHE A 181 14.72 -10.29 -2.39
C PHE A 181 15.06 -10.59 -3.86
N ARG A 182 15.22 -9.56 -4.69
CA ARG A 182 15.47 -9.68 -6.13
C ARG A 182 16.77 -10.40 -6.46
N ILE A 183 17.82 -10.22 -5.67
CA ILE A 183 19.12 -10.87 -5.88
C ILE A 183 19.22 -12.28 -5.26
N GLY A 184 18.12 -12.83 -4.77
CA GLY A 184 18.08 -14.20 -4.22
C GLY A 184 18.65 -14.34 -2.82
N LYS A 185 18.80 -13.27 -2.03
CA LYS A 185 19.38 -13.30 -0.68
C LYS A 185 18.40 -13.55 0.44
N ASP A 186 17.15 -13.05 0.31
CA ASP A 186 16.18 -13.12 1.39
C ASP A 186 14.80 -13.64 0.94
N PRO A 187 14.49 -14.92 1.19
CA PRO A 187 13.20 -15.53 0.88
C PRO A 187 12.07 -15.12 1.85
N THR A 188 12.41 -14.48 2.99
CA THR A 188 11.49 -14.23 4.10
C THR A 188 10.20 -13.50 3.67
N PRO A 189 10.21 -12.48 2.81
CA PRO A 189 8.98 -11.82 2.36
C PRO A 189 8.01 -12.78 1.67
N LEU A 190 8.49 -13.67 0.80
CA LEU A 190 7.65 -14.66 0.12
C LEU A 190 7.07 -15.69 1.09
N VAL A 191 7.89 -16.18 2.01
CA VAL A 191 7.46 -17.13 3.06
C VAL A 191 6.34 -16.52 3.89
N ASN A 192 6.48 -15.28 4.34
CA ASN A 192 5.52 -14.62 5.20
C ASN A 192 4.19 -14.36 4.49
N ILE A 193 4.24 -13.87 3.25
CA ILE A 193 3.04 -13.60 2.46
C ILE A 193 2.28 -14.91 2.17
N LEU A 194 2.96 -15.93 1.67
CA LEU A 194 2.32 -17.21 1.34
C LEU A 194 1.76 -17.92 2.57
N ALA A 195 2.34 -17.71 3.75
CA ALA A 195 1.78 -18.21 5.01
C ALA A 195 0.50 -17.44 5.44
N SER A 196 0.29 -16.24 4.96
CA SER A 196 -0.83 -15.37 5.36
C SER A 196 -2.06 -15.46 4.44
N ILE A 197 -1.93 -16.11 3.27
CA ILE A 197 -3.02 -16.28 2.30
C ILE A 197 -3.60 -17.69 2.36
N ASP A 198 -4.91 -17.80 2.11
CA ASP A 198 -5.59 -19.08 1.95
C ASP A 198 -5.85 -19.34 0.46
N ALA A 199 -4.78 -19.60 -0.30
CA ALA A 199 -4.83 -19.89 -1.72
C ALA A 199 -4.64 -21.40 -1.97
N PRO A 200 -5.71 -22.17 -2.23
CA PRO A 200 -5.64 -23.60 -2.51
C PRO A 200 -4.71 -23.92 -3.69
N GLU A 201 -4.73 -23.08 -4.73
CA GLU A 201 -3.86 -23.21 -5.92
C GLU A 201 -2.38 -23.14 -5.54
N CYS A 202 -2.01 -22.19 -4.69
CA CYS A 202 -0.64 -22.07 -4.18
C CYS A 202 -0.25 -23.32 -3.39
N LYS A 203 -1.14 -23.77 -2.50
CA LYS A 203 -0.91 -24.98 -1.70
C LYS A 203 -0.71 -26.21 -2.60
N PHE A 204 -1.53 -26.36 -3.64
CA PHE A 204 -1.42 -27.45 -4.61
C PHE A 204 -0.09 -27.42 -5.37
N LEU A 205 0.34 -26.25 -5.87
CA LEU A 205 1.57 -26.09 -6.61
C LEU A 205 2.81 -26.38 -5.75
N LEU A 206 2.78 -25.99 -4.47
CA LEU A 206 3.89 -26.14 -3.55
C LEU A 206 3.98 -27.53 -2.91
N CYS A 207 2.85 -28.16 -2.61
CA CYS A 207 2.83 -29.41 -1.86
C CYS A 207 2.87 -30.68 -2.73
N GLY A 208 2.47 -30.57 -4.02
CA GLY A 208 2.38 -31.74 -4.91
C GLY A 208 1.30 -32.74 -4.49
N GLU A 209 1.25 -33.89 -5.20
CA GLU A 209 0.24 -34.94 -4.94
C GLU A 209 0.45 -35.71 -3.62
N GLU A 210 1.61 -35.57 -2.97
CA GLU A 210 1.95 -36.34 -1.75
C GLU A 210 1.06 -36.03 -0.53
N THR A 211 0.26 -34.96 -0.56
CA THR A 211 -0.67 -34.61 0.53
C THR A 211 -2.08 -35.15 0.28
N PHE A 212 -2.36 -35.77 -0.86
CA PHE A 212 -3.61 -36.50 -1.13
C PHE A 212 -3.49 -38.00 -0.82
N VAL A 213 -2.90 -38.37 0.28
CA VAL A 213 -3.19 -39.69 0.86
C VAL A 213 -4.58 -39.59 1.50
N ALA A 214 -5.58 -39.56 0.66
CA ALA A 214 -6.94 -39.87 1.07
C ALA A 214 -6.92 -41.31 1.58
N ASP A 215 -7.18 -41.46 2.87
CA ASP A 215 -7.60 -42.72 3.42
C ASP A 215 -8.74 -43.25 2.53
N LYS A 216 -8.55 -44.40 1.89
CA LYS A 216 -9.43 -44.96 0.84
C LYS A 216 -10.88 -45.19 1.29
N ASN A 217 -11.23 -44.84 2.53
CA ASN A 217 -12.53 -45.06 3.15
C ASN A 217 -13.21 -43.82 3.72
N MET A 218 -12.74 -42.62 3.46
CA MET A 218 -13.45 -41.41 3.89
C MET A 218 -13.75 -40.49 2.69
N SER A 219 -15.00 -40.07 2.61
CA SER A 219 -15.49 -39.04 1.70
C SER A 219 -14.63 -37.77 1.85
N PRO A 220 -14.37 -37.00 0.76
CA PRO A 220 -13.54 -35.81 0.85
C PRO A 220 -14.18 -34.81 1.79
N MET A 221 -13.62 -34.65 2.98
CA MET A 221 -13.98 -33.56 3.87
C MET A 221 -13.28 -32.27 3.40
N PRO A 222 -14.01 -31.20 3.11
CA PRO A 222 -13.43 -29.89 2.88
C PRO A 222 -12.99 -29.34 4.23
N GLY A 223 -11.69 -29.37 4.56
CA GLY A 223 -11.22 -28.81 5.82
C GLY A 223 -9.83 -29.22 6.30
N GLY A 224 -9.04 -29.92 5.52
CA GLY A 224 -7.64 -30.14 5.87
C GLY A 224 -6.86 -28.83 5.79
N THR A 225 -6.43 -28.28 6.92
CA THR A 225 -5.51 -27.14 6.99
C THR A 225 -4.15 -27.55 6.41
N HIS A 226 -3.97 -27.40 5.11
CA HIS A 226 -2.67 -27.59 4.48
C HIS A 226 -1.73 -26.44 4.85
N VAL A 227 -0.79 -26.71 5.73
CA VAL A 227 0.26 -25.75 6.11
C VAL A 227 1.34 -25.78 5.04
N ILE A 228 1.58 -24.66 4.39
CA ILE A 228 2.70 -24.48 3.44
C ILE A 228 4.00 -24.67 4.21
N LYS A 229 4.81 -25.67 3.83
CA LYS A 229 6.12 -25.91 4.43
C LYS A 229 7.09 -24.80 4.00
N LYS A 230 7.70 -24.11 4.97
CA LYS A 230 8.67 -23.02 4.70
C LYS A 230 9.80 -23.47 3.77
N ASP A 231 10.32 -24.67 3.97
CA ASP A 231 11.42 -25.20 3.16
C ASP A 231 11.06 -25.28 1.68
N ARG A 232 9.83 -25.66 1.36
CA ARG A 232 9.36 -25.72 -0.03
C ARG A 232 9.26 -24.33 -0.68
N VAL A 233 8.85 -23.30 0.06
CA VAL A 233 8.83 -21.92 -0.44
C VAL A 233 10.26 -21.43 -0.71
N ILE A 234 11.20 -21.80 0.17
CA ILE A 234 12.62 -21.46 -0.01
C ILE A 234 13.20 -22.16 -1.23
N GLU A 235 12.87 -23.45 -1.47
CA GLU A 235 13.26 -24.17 -2.68
C GLU A 235 12.75 -23.48 -3.94
N VAL A 236 11.47 -23.08 -3.97
CA VAL A 236 10.88 -22.34 -5.09
C VAL A 236 11.57 -21.00 -5.29
N TYR A 237 11.78 -20.26 -4.22
CA TYR A 237 12.50 -18.98 -4.29
C TYR A 237 13.90 -19.14 -4.88
N ASN A 238 14.64 -20.12 -4.40
CA ASN A 238 15.98 -20.40 -4.91
C ASN A 238 15.96 -20.83 -6.40
N ALA A 239 14.92 -21.58 -6.83
CA ALA A 239 14.76 -21.98 -8.23
C ALA A 239 14.46 -20.77 -9.15
N ILE A 240 13.67 -19.82 -8.68
CA ILE A 240 13.35 -18.58 -9.43
C ILE A 240 14.60 -17.73 -9.64
N PHE A 241 15.39 -17.54 -8.59
CA PHE A 241 16.57 -16.66 -8.60
C PHE A 241 17.88 -17.40 -8.88
N SER A 242 17.85 -18.72 -9.20
CA SER A 242 19.03 -19.45 -9.64
C SER A 242 19.56 -18.91 -10.97
N LYS A 243 20.89 -18.90 -11.14
CA LYS A 243 21.50 -18.24 -12.29
C LYS A 243 21.51 -19.07 -13.59
N THR A 244 21.23 -20.38 -13.55
CA THR A 244 21.33 -21.24 -14.73
C THR A 244 20.46 -22.48 -14.64
N GLY A 245 19.92 -22.90 -15.80
CA GLY A 245 19.34 -24.21 -16.03
C GLY A 245 17.87 -24.36 -15.57
N GLU A 246 17.33 -25.53 -15.88
CA GLU A 246 16.00 -25.93 -15.43
C GLU A 246 16.08 -26.51 -14.03
N VAL A 247 15.15 -26.07 -13.16
CA VAL A 247 15.03 -26.53 -11.77
C VAL A 247 13.60 -26.96 -11.52
N ASP A 248 13.42 -28.24 -11.17
CA ASP A 248 12.12 -28.79 -10.81
C ASP A 248 11.85 -28.64 -9.32
N VAL A 249 10.74 -28.03 -8.95
CA VAL A 249 10.26 -27.95 -7.58
C VAL A 249 8.77 -28.30 -7.52
N GLY A 250 8.44 -29.44 -6.98
CA GLY A 250 7.06 -29.94 -6.94
C GLY A 250 6.54 -30.21 -8.35
N GLN A 251 5.45 -29.50 -8.72
CA GLN A 251 4.85 -29.61 -10.04
C GLN A 251 5.28 -28.47 -11.01
N MET A 252 6.29 -27.71 -10.65
CA MET A 252 6.76 -26.54 -11.39
C MET A 252 8.19 -26.79 -11.90
N THR A 253 8.43 -26.43 -13.15
CA THR A 253 9.76 -26.41 -13.77
C THR A 253 10.16 -24.96 -14.02
N PHE A 254 11.12 -24.44 -13.27
CA PHE A 254 11.66 -23.10 -13.43
C PHE A 254 12.78 -23.12 -14.46
N SER A 255 12.57 -22.43 -15.57
CA SER A 255 13.49 -22.37 -16.71
C SER A 255 13.95 -20.93 -16.98
N ASP A 256 14.83 -20.76 -17.95
CA ASP A 256 15.26 -19.43 -18.39
C ASP A 256 14.07 -18.61 -18.89
N ARG A 257 13.09 -19.23 -19.53
CA ARG A 257 11.84 -18.57 -19.94
C ARG A 257 11.05 -17.98 -18.76
N THR A 258 11.00 -18.68 -17.62
CA THR A 258 10.34 -18.18 -16.40
C THR A 258 11.06 -16.95 -15.86
N ARG A 259 12.41 -16.94 -15.94
CA ARG A 259 13.22 -15.81 -15.50
C ARG A 259 13.13 -14.62 -16.46
N GLU A 260 13.13 -14.86 -17.77
CA GLU A 260 12.90 -13.84 -18.79
C GLU A 260 11.56 -13.15 -18.56
N TYR A 261 10.49 -13.93 -18.32
CA TYR A 261 9.18 -13.37 -17.98
C TYR A 261 9.23 -12.47 -16.73
N LEU A 262 9.94 -12.88 -15.68
CA LEU A 262 10.12 -12.06 -14.49
C LEU A 262 10.81 -10.74 -14.81
N TYR A 263 11.91 -10.77 -15.59
CA TYR A 263 12.64 -9.57 -15.99
C TYR A 263 11.84 -8.65 -16.92
N GLU A 264 11.07 -9.21 -17.85
CA GLU A 264 10.16 -8.44 -18.72
C GLU A 264 9.12 -7.68 -17.89
N MET A 265 8.49 -8.34 -16.92
CA MET A 265 7.51 -7.71 -16.04
C MET A 265 8.14 -6.65 -15.14
N GLU A 266 9.35 -6.86 -14.65
CA GLU A 266 10.08 -5.84 -13.90
C GLU A 266 10.43 -4.63 -14.78
N SER A 267 10.82 -4.81 -16.03
CA SER A 267 11.18 -3.71 -16.93
C SER A 267 10.01 -2.78 -17.25
N ILE A 268 8.77 -3.30 -17.24
CA ILE A 268 7.55 -2.49 -17.38
C ILE A 268 7.39 -1.56 -16.17
N LEU A 269 7.86 -1.96 -15.01
CA LEU A 269 7.68 -1.26 -13.73
C LEU A 269 8.79 -0.28 -13.40
N ILE A 270 9.98 -0.57 -13.89
CA ILE A 270 11.19 0.23 -13.71
C ILE A 270 11.69 0.58 -15.11
N PRO A 271 11.30 1.74 -15.67
CA PRO A 271 11.96 2.23 -16.87
C PRO A 271 13.45 2.28 -16.56
N ASP A 272 14.27 1.68 -17.43
CA ASP A 272 15.71 1.47 -17.29
C ASP A 272 16.36 2.55 -16.44
N GLY A 273 16.85 2.09 -15.31
CA GLY A 273 17.28 2.86 -14.21
C GLY A 273 18.38 3.85 -14.57
N ASN A 274 18.29 4.92 -14.15
CA ASN A 274 19.25 5.84 -13.55
C ASN A 274 18.41 6.95 -12.94
N PHE A 275 17.70 6.64 -11.86
CA PHE A 275 17.44 7.67 -10.88
C PHE A 275 18.69 7.78 -10.01
N ASP A 276 19.74 8.36 -10.57
CA ASP A 276 20.75 9.06 -9.78
C ASP A 276 20.01 10.25 -9.15
N PHE A 277 19.55 10.04 -7.93
CA PHE A 277 19.21 11.15 -7.05
C PHE A 277 20.55 11.71 -6.55
N GLU A 278 21.09 12.73 -7.23
CA GLU A 278 22.01 13.68 -6.60
C GLU A 278 21.29 14.46 -5.49
#